data_ed4c3aeae2089b21775011ba822d410a
#
_entry.id   ed4c3aeae2089b21775011ba822d410a
#
_cell.length_a   1.000
_cell.length_b   1.000
_cell.length_c   1.000
_cell.angle_alpha   90.00
_cell.angle_beta   90.00
_cell.angle_gamma   90.00
#
_symmetry.space_group_name_H-M   'P 1'
#
loop_
_entity.id
_entity.type
_entity.pdbx_description
1 polymer ?
#
loop_
_entity_poly.entity_id
_entity_poly.type
_entity_poly.pdbx_seq_one_letter_code
_entity_poly.pdbx_strand_id
1 'polypeptide(L)'
;MWDRVDRRRFPRAEYPCLITMRKHTPSPFSILTHTENISVGGVRVIAGKRIEVMIDVDLEIDLMDTLPNVTSDGTVSWVKEILPAQKGRSPSYEIGIQFITLKDEYRRRIQSIVEHLSSKSG
;
A
#
# COMPACT_ATOMS: atom_id res chain seq x y z
N MET A 1 5.92 -13.42 18.43
CA MET A 1 5.49 -12.98 17.67
C MET A 1 5.48 -11.62 17.51
N TRP A 2 5.58 -10.94 18.27
CA TRP A 2 5.77 -9.70 18.33
C TRP A 2 6.86 -9.22 17.63
N ASP A 3 7.96 -9.94 17.58
CA ASP A 3 9.14 -9.63 16.93
C ASP A 3 8.92 -9.11 15.61
N ARG A 4 7.88 -9.55 14.88
CA ARG A 4 7.68 -9.06 13.62
C ARG A 4 7.29 -7.68 13.60
N VAL A 5 6.59 -7.22 14.57
CA VAL A 5 6.15 -5.86 14.65
C VAL A 5 7.32 -4.99 14.94
N ASP A 6 8.20 -5.43 15.81
CA ASP A 6 9.35 -4.65 16.19
C ASP A 6 10.33 -4.45 15.05
N ARG A 7 10.29 -5.28 14.02
CA ARG A 7 11.17 -5.14 12.90
C ARG A 7 10.76 -4.07 11.94
N ARG A 8 9.55 -3.57 12.04
CA ARG A 8 9.08 -2.53 11.14
C ARG A 8 9.76 -1.23 11.50
N ARG A 9 10.29 -0.57 10.47
CA ARG A 9 10.93 0.71 10.68
C ARG A 9 9.93 1.81 10.92
N PHE A 10 8.71 1.66 10.38
CA PHE A 10 7.69 2.68 10.46
C PHE A 10 6.41 2.09 11.03
N PRO A 11 5.73 2.83 11.90
CA PRO A 11 4.42 2.40 12.38
C PRO A 11 3.44 2.26 11.23
N ARG A 12 2.54 1.33 11.32
CA ARG A 12 1.53 1.09 10.30
C ARG A 12 0.15 1.16 10.92
N ALA A 13 -0.81 1.55 10.11
CA ALA A 13 -2.21 1.58 10.52
C ALA A 13 -3.07 0.87 9.49
N GLU A 14 -4.08 0.16 9.96
CA GLU A 14 -5.09 -0.40 9.09
C GLU A 14 -6.00 0.74 8.72
N TYR A 15 -5.84 1.22 7.50
CA TYR A 15 -6.57 2.38 7.04
C TYR A 15 -6.95 2.15 5.58
N PRO A 16 -8.14 1.60 5.34
CA PRO A 16 -8.55 1.32 3.97
C PRO A 16 -8.85 2.61 3.23
N CYS A 17 -7.99 2.94 2.30
CA CYS A 17 -8.21 4.06 1.41
C CYS A 17 -7.99 3.60 -0.02
N LEU A 18 -8.48 4.37 -0.97
CA LEU A 18 -8.37 3.99 -2.37
C LEU A 18 -6.97 4.27 -2.89
N ILE A 19 -6.43 3.34 -3.64
CA ILE A 19 -5.13 3.52 -4.25
C ILE A 19 -5.17 3.05 -5.70
N THR A 20 -4.60 3.85 -6.58
CA THR A 20 -4.39 3.47 -7.97
C THR A 20 -2.90 3.27 -8.18
N MET A 21 -2.55 2.12 -8.74
CA MET A 21 -1.19 1.75 -9.03
C MET A 21 -1.04 1.59 -10.52
N ARG A 22 -0.13 2.33 -11.14
CA ARG A 22 0.04 2.31 -12.60
C ARG A 22 1.47 2.00 -12.98
N LYS A 23 1.61 1.24 -14.03
CA LYS A 23 2.89 1.02 -14.68
C LYS A 23 2.69 1.36 -16.14
N HIS A 24 3.61 2.12 -16.73
CA HIS A 24 3.44 2.60 -18.10
C HIS A 24 4.14 1.74 -19.14
N THR A 25 5.35 1.29 -18.86
CA THR A 25 6.13 0.49 -19.82
C THR A 25 6.96 -0.54 -19.08
N PRO A 26 7.35 -1.63 -19.69
CA PRO A 26 7.02 -2.09 -21.04
C PRO A 26 5.63 -2.73 -21.14
N SER A 27 5.10 -3.22 -20.03
CA SER A 27 3.79 -3.86 -19.99
C SER A 27 2.87 -3.01 -19.15
N PRO A 28 2.14 -2.06 -19.75
CA PRO A 28 1.35 -1.13 -18.96
C PRO A 28 0.18 -1.79 -18.23
N PHE A 29 -0.12 -1.31 -17.05
CA PHE A 29 -1.32 -1.73 -16.32
C PHE A 29 -1.77 -0.62 -15.39
N SER A 30 -3.00 -0.70 -14.93
CA SER A 30 -3.56 0.19 -13.94
C SER A 30 -4.47 -0.63 -13.03
N ILE A 31 -4.21 -0.56 -11.73
CA ILE A 31 -4.99 -1.31 -10.75
C ILE A 31 -5.54 -0.34 -9.73
N LEU A 32 -6.86 -0.39 -9.51
CA LEU A 32 -7.51 0.40 -8.47
C LEU A 32 -7.96 -0.57 -7.39
N THR A 33 -7.54 -0.34 -6.17
CA THR A 33 -7.89 -1.22 -5.06
C THR A 33 -7.88 -0.42 -3.75
N HIS A 34 -7.99 -1.10 -2.63
CA HIS A 34 -7.91 -0.47 -1.32
C HIS A 34 -6.60 -0.86 -0.66
N THR A 35 -6.06 0.04 0.14
CA THR A 35 -4.92 -0.30 0.97
C THR A 35 -5.40 -1.17 2.13
N GLU A 36 -4.56 -2.11 2.56
CA GLU A 36 -4.80 -2.89 3.76
C GLU A 36 -4.15 -2.22 4.97
N ASN A 37 -2.99 -1.64 4.77
CA ASN A 37 -2.38 -0.78 5.78
C ASN A 37 -1.47 0.23 5.11
N ILE A 38 -1.12 1.27 5.82
CA ILE A 38 -0.31 2.36 5.31
C ILE A 38 0.66 2.84 6.38
N SER A 39 1.83 3.27 5.94
CA SER A 39 2.83 3.92 6.79
C SER A 39 3.57 4.95 5.94
N VAL A 40 4.47 5.72 6.54
CA VAL A 40 5.29 6.66 5.76
C VAL A 40 6.31 5.92 4.88
N GLY A 41 6.52 4.64 5.12
CA GLY A 41 7.44 3.83 4.30
C GLY A 41 6.78 3.19 3.10
N GLY A 42 5.49 2.96 3.14
CA GLY A 42 4.81 2.29 2.04
C GLY A 42 3.41 1.84 2.38
N VAL A 43 2.85 1.03 1.49
CA VAL A 43 1.48 0.52 1.62
C VAL A 43 1.44 -0.96 1.32
N ARG A 44 0.44 -1.64 1.84
CA ARG A 44 0.12 -3.02 1.50
C ARG A 44 -1.27 -3.05 0.89
N VAL A 45 -1.41 -3.71 -0.23
CA VAL A 45 -2.68 -3.79 -0.96
C VAL A 45 -2.99 -5.23 -1.33
N ILE A 46 -4.25 -5.49 -1.64
CA ILE A 46 -4.69 -6.78 -2.17
C ILE A 46 -5.21 -6.54 -3.57
N ALA A 47 -4.77 -7.31 -4.52
CA ALA A 47 -5.20 -7.19 -5.91
C ALA A 47 -5.54 -8.55 -6.50
N GLY A 48 -6.35 -8.56 -7.53
CA GLY A 48 -6.72 -9.79 -8.23
C GLY A 48 -5.73 -10.19 -9.31
N LYS A 49 -4.67 -9.43 -9.48
CA LYS A 49 -3.70 -9.67 -10.53
C LYS A 49 -2.32 -9.83 -9.95
N ARG A 50 -1.55 -10.80 -10.43
CA ARG A 50 -0.17 -10.98 -10.01
C ARG A 50 0.71 -9.92 -10.67
N ILE A 51 1.60 -9.32 -9.88
CA ILE A 51 2.55 -8.33 -10.36
C ILE A 51 3.95 -8.82 -10.00
N GLU A 52 4.92 -8.43 -10.80
CA GLU A 52 6.30 -8.82 -10.51
C GLU A 52 6.89 -7.95 -9.41
N VAL A 53 7.80 -8.51 -8.65
CA VAL A 53 8.53 -7.75 -7.63
C VAL A 53 9.60 -6.89 -8.28
N MET A 54 10.03 -5.89 -7.57
CA MET A 54 11.13 -4.99 -7.97
C MET A 54 10.83 -4.14 -9.20
N ILE A 55 9.55 -3.95 -9.52
CA ILE A 55 9.18 -3.03 -10.58
C ILE A 55 8.75 -1.71 -9.96
N ASP A 56 8.95 -0.64 -10.70
CA ASP A 56 8.54 0.69 -10.27
C ASP A 56 7.15 0.99 -10.78
N VAL A 57 6.36 1.64 -9.94
CA VAL A 57 4.97 1.99 -10.25
C VAL A 57 4.70 3.42 -9.80
N ASP A 58 3.70 4.02 -10.41
CA ASP A 58 3.20 5.32 -9.97
C ASP A 58 2.00 5.07 -9.08
N LEU A 59 1.94 5.76 -7.97
CA LEU A 59 0.87 5.60 -7.00
C LEU A 59 0.07 6.89 -6.83
N GLU A 60 -1.24 6.72 -6.72
CA GLU A 60 -2.11 7.82 -6.38
C GLU A 60 -3.04 7.32 -5.27
N ILE A 61 -3.03 7.96 -4.13
CA ILE A 61 -3.74 7.50 -2.95
C ILE A 61 -4.74 8.55 -2.48
N ASP A 62 -6.00 8.14 -2.40
CA ASP A 62 -7.04 8.98 -1.85
C ASP A 62 -7.14 8.63 -0.37
N LEU A 63 -6.65 9.52 0.47
CA LEU A 63 -6.64 9.30 1.92
C LEU A 63 -8.03 9.48 2.54
N MET A 64 -9.04 9.69 1.72
CA MET A 64 -10.42 9.83 2.19
C MET A 64 -10.59 11.05 3.11
N ASP A 65 -9.75 12.04 2.93
CA ASP A 65 -9.90 13.32 3.59
C ASP A 65 -10.33 14.34 2.52
N THR A 66 -10.43 15.61 2.85
CA THR A 66 -10.89 16.61 1.91
C THR A 66 -9.76 17.21 1.07
N LEU A 67 -8.56 16.68 1.23
CA LEU A 67 -7.37 17.20 0.56
C LEU A 67 -7.09 16.44 -0.74
N PRO A 68 -6.30 17.02 -1.63
CA PRO A 68 -5.93 16.32 -2.87
C PRO A 68 -5.24 14.99 -2.60
N ASN A 69 -5.32 14.08 -3.56
CA ASN A 69 -4.72 12.76 -3.44
C ASN A 69 -3.20 12.85 -3.27
N VAL A 70 -2.65 11.91 -2.55
CA VAL A 70 -1.21 11.77 -2.39
C VAL A 70 -0.68 11.04 -3.62
N THR A 71 0.41 11.53 -4.19
CA THR A 71 1.06 10.86 -5.31
C THR A 71 2.50 10.53 -4.94
N SER A 72 3.00 9.42 -5.42
CA SER A 72 4.37 8.99 -5.14
C SER A 72 4.80 7.95 -6.15
N ASP A 73 6.10 7.83 -6.33
CA ASP A 73 6.66 6.68 -7.01
C ASP A 73 6.84 5.59 -5.96
N GLY A 74 6.70 4.36 -6.37
CA GLY A 74 6.89 3.23 -5.49
C GLY A 74 7.57 2.07 -6.17
N THR A 75 8.11 1.15 -5.39
CA THR A 75 8.68 -0.10 -5.90
C THR A 75 7.95 -1.25 -5.23
N VAL A 76 7.55 -2.24 -6.03
CA VAL A 76 6.92 -3.43 -5.50
C VAL A 76 8.01 -4.24 -4.78
N SER A 77 7.91 -4.35 -3.45
CA SER A 77 8.92 -4.99 -2.62
C SER A 77 8.69 -6.49 -2.52
N TRP A 78 7.45 -6.91 -2.45
CA TRP A 78 7.11 -8.32 -2.34
C TRP A 78 5.67 -8.57 -2.81
N VAL A 79 5.42 -9.80 -3.24
CA VAL A 79 4.11 -10.25 -3.68
C VAL A 79 3.87 -11.63 -3.08
N LYS A 80 2.71 -11.83 -2.50
CA LYS A 80 2.35 -13.11 -1.90
C LYS A 80 0.99 -13.55 -2.43
N GLU A 81 0.91 -14.75 -2.95
CA GLU A 81 -0.33 -15.29 -3.45
C GLU A 81 -1.22 -15.74 -2.29
N ILE A 82 -2.49 -15.39 -2.35
CA ILE A 82 -3.47 -15.80 -1.35
C ILE A 82 -4.45 -16.73 -2.05
N LEU A 83 -4.46 -17.98 -1.63
CA LEU A 83 -5.35 -18.98 -2.22
C LEU A 83 -6.77 -18.75 -1.71
N PRO A 84 -7.77 -18.89 -2.59
CA PRO A 84 -9.15 -18.69 -2.18
C PRO A 84 -9.61 -19.83 -1.27
N ALA A 85 -10.51 -19.52 -0.36
CA ALA A 85 -11.08 -20.52 0.54
C ALA A 85 -12.00 -21.50 -0.18
N GLN A 86 -12.55 -21.08 -1.31
CA GLN A 86 -13.48 -21.91 -2.07
C GLN A 86 -12.87 -22.34 -3.38
N LYS A 87 -13.09 -23.61 -3.76
CA LYS A 87 -12.61 -24.12 -5.02
C LYS A 87 -13.25 -23.35 -6.16
N GLY A 88 -12.50 -23.19 -7.24
CA GLY A 88 -13.00 -22.54 -8.44
C GLY A 88 -12.88 -21.01 -8.44
N ARG A 89 -12.45 -20.43 -7.35
CA ARG A 89 -12.22 -19.01 -7.31
C ARG A 89 -10.78 -18.71 -7.65
N SER A 90 -10.56 -17.54 -8.23
CA SER A 90 -9.22 -17.09 -8.58
C SER A 90 -8.48 -16.65 -7.32
N PRO A 91 -7.17 -16.83 -7.26
CA PRO A 91 -6.40 -16.32 -6.12
C PRO A 91 -6.33 -14.80 -6.14
N SER A 92 -6.01 -14.22 -5.00
CA SER A 92 -5.67 -12.81 -4.93
C SER A 92 -4.21 -12.70 -4.53
N TYR A 93 -3.68 -11.49 -4.53
CA TYR A 93 -2.28 -11.26 -4.27
C TYR A 93 -2.12 -10.12 -3.28
N GLU A 94 -1.33 -10.37 -2.25
CA GLU A 94 -0.98 -9.34 -1.29
C GLU A 94 0.30 -8.72 -1.79
N ILE A 95 0.34 -7.40 -1.92
CA ILE A 95 1.44 -6.69 -2.54
C ILE A 95 1.94 -5.63 -1.59
N GLY A 96 3.22 -5.67 -1.29
CA GLY A 96 3.87 -4.65 -0.49
C GLY A 96 4.61 -3.67 -1.40
N ILE A 97 4.35 -2.38 -1.24
CA ILE A 97 4.94 -1.34 -2.08
C ILE A 97 5.65 -0.35 -1.18
N GLN A 98 6.90 -0.08 -1.48
CA GLN A 98 7.70 0.89 -0.76
C GLN A 98 7.65 2.22 -1.51
N PHE A 99 7.41 3.32 -0.79
CA PHE A 99 7.49 4.64 -1.40
C PHE A 99 8.95 4.99 -1.70
N ILE A 100 9.19 5.59 -2.86
CA ILE A 100 10.54 6.01 -3.23
C ILE A 100 10.72 7.48 -2.97
N THR A 101 9.79 8.31 -3.45
CA THR A 101 9.95 9.76 -3.37
C THR A 101 8.70 10.41 -2.81
N LEU A 102 8.40 10.14 -1.56
CA LEU A 102 7.22 10.72 -0.93
C LEU A 102 7.54 12.14 -0.48
N LYS A 103 6.77 13.10 -0.97
CA LYS A 103 6.96 14.51 -0.58
C LYS A 103 6.69 14.70 0.90
N ASP A 104 7.38 15.66 1.52
CA ASP A 104 7.24 15.90 2.94
C ASP A 104 5.82 16.23 3.38
N GLU A 105 5.08 16.98 2.58
CA GLU A 105 3.71 17.32 2.92
C GLU A 105 2.83 16.07 2.95
N TYR A 106 3.07 15.12 2.06
CA TYR A 106 2.31 13.87 2.02
C TYR A 106 2.75 12.96 3.17
N ARG A 107 4.04 12.96 3.47
CA ARG A 107 4.58 12.20 4.59
C ARG A 107 3.93 12.65 5.89
N ARG A 108 3.78 13.96 6.08
CA ARG A 108 3.15 14.49 7.29
C ARG A 108 1.68 14.10 7.38
N ARG A 109 0.97 14.08 6.26
CA ARG A 109 -0.43 13.67 6.24
C ARG A 109 -0.58 12.20 6.65
N ILE A 110 0.24 11.33 6.08
CA ILE A 110 0.22 9.91 6.40
C ILE A 110 0.63 9.70 7.86
N GLN A 111 1.66 10.37 8.30
CA GLN A 111 2.14 10.29 9.69
C GLN A 111 1.02 10.67 10.66
N SER A 112 0.31 11.74 10.36
CA SER A 112 -0.79 12.20 11.21
C SER A 112 -1.89 11.15 11.32
N ILE A 113 -2.26 10.51 10.22
CA ILE A 113 -3.27 9.47 10.22
C ILE A 113 -2.80 8.27 11.05
N VAL A 114 -1.57 7.84 10.85
CA VAL A 114 -1.02 6.69 11.55
C VAL A 114 -0.96 6.96 13.06
N GLU A 115 -0.52 8.15 13.44
CA GLU A 115 -0.45 8.52 14.85
C GLU A 115 -1.83 8.58 15.49
N HIS A 116 -2.79 9.12 14.80
CA HIS A 116 -4.14 9.22 15.30
C HIS A 116 -4.74 7.83 15.54
N LEU A 117 -4.57 6.92 14.60
CA LEU A 117 -5.10 5.57 14.74
C LEU A 117 -4.36 4.79 15.82
N SER A 118 -3.06 4.98 15.94
CA SER A 118 -2.28 4.32 16.97
C SER A 118 -2.69 4.79 18.35
N SER A 119 -2.97 6.09 18.51
CA SER A 119 -3.40 6.63 19.78
C SER A 119 -4.75 6.06 20.19
N LYS A 120 -5.65 5.85 19.23
CA LYS A 120 -6.94 5.30 19.55
C LYS A 120 -6.86 3.85 19.95
N SER A 121 -5.90 3.12 19.39
CA SER A 121 -5.75 1.72 19.66
C SER A 121 -5.06 1.47 20.99
N GLY A 122 -4.30 2.41 21.42
CA GLY A 122 -3.55 2.29 22.65
C GLY A 122 -4.34 2.75 23.83
#